data_4039e812e0efbb882704d0cf775ae423
#
_entry.id   4039e812e0efbb882704d0cf775ae423
#
_cell.length_a   1.000
_cell.length_b   1.000
_cell.length_c   1.000
_cell.angle_alpha   90.00
_cell.angle_beta   90.00
_cell.angle_gamma   90.00
#
_symmetry.space_group_name_H-M   'P 1'
#
loop_
_entity.id
_entity.type
_entity.pdbx_description
1 polymer ?
#
loop_
_entity_poly.entity_id
_entity_poly.type
_entity_poly.pdbx_seq_one_letter_code
_entity_poly.pdbx_strand_id
1 'polypeptide(L)'
;KRQAEWRELPGVGPYTAAAITSISFDTPAACVDGNVVRILARLTADATLYRDSGTAAKAFTPLADALLRTAQPGAHNQAMMELGATVCFRQNPLCLTCPVRAFCAAARTGEPASFPRLAPKQMEQRAVTRLWCERGGALLLHRAAADARRFANMHELPTPEHAGVSETEAAAGPMLARKKRGITRFQITETIYAAPVPKIPRGDPALVWMPLTHLETITLSGPHRRWVNAILAQRTKARLS
;
A
#
# COMPACT_ATOMS: atom_id res chain seq x y z
N LYS A 1 -11.40 -4.30 29.35
CA LYS A 1 -11.56 -5.39 28.35
C LYS A 1 -10.19 -6.00 28.07
N ARG A 2 -10.13 -7.33 27.96
CA ARG A 2 -8.87 -8.05 27.67
C ARG A 2 -8.50 -7.88 26.19
N GLN A 3 -7.23 -7.92 25.84
CA GLN A 3 -6.72 -7.81 24.48
C GLN A 3 -7.42 -8.78 23.49
N ALA A 4 -7.77 -9.99 23.96
CA ALA A 4 -8.48 -10.99 23.15
C ALA A 4 -9.85 -10.49 22.64
N GLU A 5 -10.60 -9.78 23.48
CA GLU A 5 -11.93 -9.26 23.14
C GLU A 5 -11.88 -8.20 22.03
N TRP A 6 -10.80 -7.39 21.99
CA TRP A 6 -10.60 -6.41 20.91
C TRP A 6 -10.33 -7.06 19.56
N ARG A 7 -9.67 -8.24 19.57
CA ARG A 7 -9.33 -8.97 18.34
C ARG A 7 -10.53 -9.60 17.64
N GLU A 8 -11.67 -9.69 18.29
CA GLU A 8 -12.93 -10.14 17.69
C GLU A 8 -13.56 -9.09 16.76
N LEU A 9 -13.14 -7.81 16.89
CA LEU A 9 -13.66 -6.74 16.06
C LEU A 9 -13.02 -6.77 14.66
N PRO A 10 -13.81 -6.59 13.59
CA PRO A 10 -13.29 -6.52 12.23
C PRO A 10 -12.22 -5.42 12.07
N GLY A 11 -11.07 -5.78 11.51
CA GLY A 11 -9.96 -4.85 11.28
C GLY A 11 -9.04 -4.62 12.47
N VAL A 12 -9.33 -5.20 13.65
CA VAL A 12 -8.47 -5.10 14.82
C VAL A 12 -7.50 -6.28 14.88
N GLY A 13 -6.25 -6.03 14.49
CA GLY A 13 -5.14 -6.98 14.60
C GLY A 13 -4.49 -7.01 15.98
N PRO A 14 -3.50 -7.90 16.20
CA PRO A 14 -2.78 -8.02 17.48
C PRO A 14 -2.19 -6.70 17.97
N TYR A 15 -1.56 -5.94 17.07
CA TYR A 15 -0.98 -4.61 17.37
C TYR A 15 -2.06 -3.62 17.85
N THR A 16 -3.13 -3.47 17.09
CA THR A 16 -4.22 -2.52 17.42
C THR A 16 -4.89 -2.91 18.75
N ALA A 17 -5.13 -4.19 18.97
CA ALA A 17 -5.69 -4.69 20.22
C ALA A 17 -4.77 -4.39 21.41
N ALA A 18 -3.45 -4.60 21.28
CA ALA A 18 -2.47 -4.28 22.31
C ALA A 18 -2.40 -2.77 22.58
N ALA A 19 -2.42 -1.93 21.53
CA ALA A 19 -2.40 -0.49 21.66
C ALA A 19 -3.64 0.03 22.43
N ILE A 20 -4.84 -0.40 22.04
CA ILE A 20 -6.07 -0.04 22.77
C ILE A 20 -5.98 -0.49 24.23
N THR A 21 -5.57 -1.74 24.47
CA THR A 21 -5.51 -2.33 25.80
C THR A 21 -4.53 -1.56 26.72
N SER A 22 -3.34 -1.23 26.21
CA SER A 22 -2.31 -0.60 27.04
C SER A 22 -2.47 0.91 27.15
N ILE A 23 -2.85 1.60 26.08
CA ILE A 23 -2.90 3.07 26.05
C ILE A 23 -4.20 3.60 26.65
N SER A 24 -5.34 2.94 26.36
CA SER A 24 -6.64 3.43 26.82
C SER A 24 -7.11 2.82 28.16
N PHE A 25 -6.53 1.67 28.55
CA PHE A 25 -6.98 0.94 29.73
C PHE A 25 -5.84 0.57 30.69
N ASP A 26 -4.62 1.05 30.46
CA ASP A 26 -3.42 0.78 31.28
C ASP A 26 -3.22 -0.71 31.62
N THR A 27 -3.73 -1.60 30.77
CA THR A 27 -3.57 -3.04 30.94
C THR A 27 -2.33 -3.51 30.19
N PRO A 28 -1.42 -4.28 30.85
CA PRO A 28 -0.18 -4.72 30.22
C PRO A 28 -0.41 -5.52 28.92
N ALA A 29 0.08 -5.00 27.81
CA ALA A 29 0.10 -5.65 26.49
C ALA A 29 1.15 -4.95 25.62
N ALA A 30 2.15 -5.68 25.14
CA ALA A 30 3.18 -5.08 24.29
C ALA A 30 2.67 -4.83 22.86
N CYS A 31 2.92 -3.62 22.35
CA CYS A 31 2.64 -3.27 20.96
C CYS A 31 3.83 -3.62 20.08
N VAL A 32 3.68 -4.59 19.18
CA VAL A 32 4.75 -4.99 18.27
C VAL A 32 4.37 -4.70 16.83
N ASP A 33 4.83 -3.56 16.34
CA ASP A 33 4.74 -3.14 14.94
C ASP A 33 6.11 -3.24 14.24
N GLY A 34 6.20 -2.79 12.99
CA GLY A 34 7.47 -2.77 12.26
C GLY A 34 8.52 -1.84 12.87
N ASN A 35 8.14 -0.81 13.63
CA ASN A 35 9.06 0.06 14.35
C ASN A 35 9.65 -0.66 15.55
N VAL A 36 8.79 -1.28 16.37
CA VAL A 36 9.21 -2.03 17.55
C VAL A 36 10.05 -3.24 17.16
N VAL A 37 9.66 -4.00 16.13
CA VAL A 37 10.50 -5.08 15.56
C VAL A 37 11.90 -4.57 15.22
N ARG A 38 12.00 -3.42 14.54
CA ARG A 38 13.28 -2.83 14.16
C ARG A 38 14.12 -2.43 15.37
N ILE A 39 13.50 -1.83 16.36
CA ILE A 39 14.18 -1.44 17.60
C ILE A 39 14.71 -2.69 18.31
N LEU A 40 13.87 -3.69 18.54
CA LEU A 40 14.25 -4.91 19.25
C LEU A 40 15.33 -5.70 18.50
N ALA A 41 15.19 -5.85 17.19
CA ALA A 41 16.21 -6.50 16.36
C ALA A 41 17.56 -5.79 16.42
N ARG A 42 17.57 -4.45 16.52
CA ARG A 42 18.81 -3.66 16.68
C ARG A 42 19.37 -3.72 18.10
N LEU A 43 18.52 -3.67 19.10
CA LEU A 43 18.96 -3.81 20.50
C LEU A 43 19.70 -5.12 20.71
N THR A 44 19.24 -6.21 20.12
CA THR A 44 19.82 -7.56 20.23
C THR A 44 20.84 -7.88 19.13
N ALA A 45 20.96 -7.07 18.08
CA ALA A 45 21.69 -7.40 16.84
C ALA A 45 21.29 -8.76 16.27
N ASP A 46 19.98 -9.07 16.28
CA ASP A 46 19.46 -10.34 15.84
C ASP A 46 19.69 -10.56 14.33
N ALA A 47 20.56 -11.51 14.01
CA ALA A 47 20.96 -11.85 12.65
C ALA A 47 20.01 -12.82 11.94
N THR A 48 18.90 -13.22 12.59
CA THR A 48 17.93 -14.15 12.00
C THR A 48 17.28 -13.54 10.75
N LEU A 49 17.27 -14.33 9.67
CA LEU A 49 16.57 -13.94 8.44
C LEU A 49 15.09 -14.32 8.56
N TYR A 50 14.23 -13.34 8.72
CA TYR A 50 12.79 -13.54 8.78
C TYR A 50 12.17 -13.49 7.40
N ARG A 51 11.19 -14.37 7.15
CA ARG A 51 10.45 -14.41 5.88
C ARG A 51 9.75 -13.08 5.56
N ASP A 52 9.16 -12.45 6.56
CA ASP A 52 8.43 -11.20 6.47
C ASP A 52 8.34 -10.49 7.84
N SER A 53 7.86 -9.25 7.84
CA SER A 53 7.70 -8.46 9.07
C SER A 53 6.70 -9.07 10.06
N GLY A 54 5.70 -9.82 9.60
CA GLY A 54 4.75 -10.50 10.48
C GLY A 54 5.39 -11.66 11.24
N THR A 55 6.25 -12.43 10.57
CA THR A 55 7.04 -13.50 11.20
C THR A 55 8.02 -12.92 12.23
N ALA A 56 8.70 -11.82 11.87
CA ALA A 56 9.57 -11.12 12.80
C ALA A 56 8.80 -10.58 14.02
N ALA A 57 7.62 -9.97 13.82
CA ALA A 57 6.80 -9.46 14.91
C ALA A 57 6.42 -10.57 15.91
N LYS A 58 6.03 -11.74 15.43
CA LYS A 58 5.73 -12.89 16.28
C LYS A 58 6.95 -13.33 17.07
N ALA A 59 8.14 -13.36 16.47
CA ALA A 59 9.37 -13.77 17.12
C ALA A 59 9.81 -12.78 18.23
N PHE A 60 9.59 -11.48 18.01
CA PHE A 60 9.95 -10.44 18.97
C PHE A 60 8.89 -10.17 20.05
N THR A 61 7.67 -10.70 19.91
CA THR A 61 6.61 -10.50 20.92
C THR A 61 7.02 -10.93 22.32
N PRO A 62 7.63 -12.10 22.56
CA PRO A 62 8.06 -12.49 23.92
C PRO A 62 9.08 -11.54 24.52
N LEU A 63 10.01 -11.00 23.73
CA LEU A 63 10.98 -10.02 24.18
C LEU A 63 10.31 -8.68 24.50
N ALA A 64 9.37 -8.24 23.65
CA ALA A 64 8.59 -7.03 23.88
C ALA A 64 7.77 -7.11 25.18
N ASP A 65 7.14 -8.26 25.43
CA ASP A 65 6.39 -8.50 26.68
C ASP A 65 7.31 -8.49 27.91
N ALA A 66 8.51 -9.09 27.80
CA ALA A 66 9.49 -9.10 28.89
C ALA A 66 10.06 -7.71 29.22
N LEU A 67 10.16 -6.82 28.23
CA LEU A 67 10.64 -5.45 28.40
C LEU A 67 9.53 -4.46 28.80
N LEU A 68 8.28 -4.87 28.70
CA LEU A 68 7.15 -3.99 28.96
C LEU A 68 7.12 -3.48 30.39
N ARG A 69 7.10 -2.16 30.55
CA ARG A 69 6.90 -1.55 31.86
C ARG A 69 5.43 -1.67 32.28
N THR A 70 5.12 -2.69 33.07
CA THR A 70 3.75 -3.04 33.45
C THR A 70 3.03 -1.98 34.29
N ALA A 71 3.76 -1.12 35.00
CA ALA A 71 3.18 0.00 35.74
C ALA A 71 2.73 1.17 34.88
N GLN A 72 3.24 1.28 33.64
CA GLN A 72 2.90 2.34 32.68
C GLN A 72 2.97 1.77 31.25
N PRO A 73 2.14 0.77 30.91
CA PRO A 73 2.27 0.06 29.66
C PRO A 73 1.97 0.94 28.42
N GLY A 74 1.01 1.86 28.54
CA GLY A 74 0.68 2.80 27.49
C GLY A 74 1.83 3.76 27.18
N ALA A 75 2.45 4.36 28.20
CA ALA A 75 3.61 5.24 28.05
C ALA A 75 4.83 4.52 27.45
N HIS A 76 5.10 3.27 27.91
CA HIS A 76 6.16 2.45 27.34
C HIS A 76 5.96 2.18 25.85
N ASN A 77 4.76 1.74 25.46
CA ASN A 77 4.45 1.45 24.06
C ASN A 77 4.54 2.70 23.18
N GLN A 78 4.04 3.84 23.66
CA GLN A 78 4.16 5.11 22.94
C GLN A 78 5.62 5.52 22.75
N ALA A 79 6.44 5.43 23.80
CA ALA A 79 7.88 5.74 23.74
C ALA A 79 8.61 4.84 22.71
N MET A 80 8.30 3.55 22.68
CA MET A 80 8.86 2.62 21.69
C MET A 80 8.43 2.98 20.25
N MET A 81 7.17 3.32 20.04
CA MET A 81 6.69 3.75 18.72
C MET A 81 7.34 5.06 18.29
N GLU A 82 7.43 6.04 19.18
CA GLU A 82 8.04 7.35 18.92
C GLU A 82 9.54 7.22 18.63
N LEU A 83 10.26 6.44 19.42
CA LEU A 83 11.67 6.12 19.16
C LEU A 83 11.88 5.57 17.74
N GLY A 84 10.99 4.69 17.30
CA GLY A 84 11.02 4.14 15.94
C GLY A 84 10.69 5.18 14.85
N ALA A 85 9.78 6.10 15.14
CA ALA A 85 9.33 7.11 14.19
C ALA A 85 10.28 8.31 14.06
N THR A 86 11.02 8.66 15.13
CA THR A 86 11.77 9.93 15.20
C THR A 86 13.28 9.77 15.26
N VAL A 87 13.78 8.63 15.74
CA VAL A 87 15.23 8.40 15.98
C VAL A 87 15.71 7.15 15.26
N CYS A 88 15.09 6.01 15.52
CA CYS A 88 15.54 4.72 15.00
C CYS A 88 14.97 4.47 13.60
N PHE A 89 15.29 5.32 12.63
CA PHE A 89 14.83 5.19 11.24
C PHE A 89 15.31 3.90 10.57
N ARG A 90 14.58 3.43 9.56
CA ARG A 90 14.96 2.24 8.80
C ARG A 90 16.33 2.39 8.14
N GLN A 91 16.56 3.52 7.49
CA GLN A 91 17.85 3.91 6.92
C GLN A 91 18.36 5.14 7.67
N ASN A 92 19.67 5.24 7.84
CA ASN A 92 20.32 6.37 8.52
C ASN A 92 19.72 6.70 9.90
N PRO A 93 19.66 5.73 10.85
CA PRO A 93 19.15 5.99 12.18
C PRO A 93 20.04 6.99 12.92
N LEU A 94 19.43 7.85 13.73
CA LEU A 94 20.11 8.89 14.50
C LEU A 94 20.72 8.30 15.78
N CYS A 95 21.67 7.36 15.63
CA CYS A 95 22.24 6.61 16.75
C CYS A 95 22.98 7.48 17.76
N LEU A 96 23.56 8.61 17.35
CA LEU A 96 24.30 9.51 18.23
C LEU A 96 23.41 10.18 19.28
N THR A 97 22.16 10.45 18.94
CA THR A 97 21.17 11.08 19.82
C THR A 97 20.19 10.07 20.42
N CYS A 98 20.39 8.76 20.16
CA CYS A 98 19.46 7.72 20.62
C CYS A 98 19.57 7.49 22.12
N PRO A 99 18.47 7.63 22.91
CA PRO A 99 18.50 7.50 24.36
C PRO A 99 18.86 6.07 24.84
N VAL A 100 18.67 5.06 23.99
CA VAL A 100 18.98 3.65 24.31
C VAL A 100 20.28 3.16 23.63
N ARG A 101 21.10 4.06 23.08
CA ARG A 101 22.33 3.72 22.36
C ARG A 101 23.28 2.83 23.17
N ALA A 102 23.43 3.11 24.46
CA ALA A 102 24.33 2.36 25.33
C ALA A 102 23.98 0.86 25.42
N PHE A 103 22.72 0.52 25.26
CA PHE A 103 22.20 -0.85 25.30
C PHE A 103 22.06 -1.49 23.92
N CYS A 104 22.33 -0.74 22.84
CA CYS A 104 22.06 -1.20 21.47
C CYS A 104 23.25 -1.97 20.89
N ALA A 105 23.09 -3.29 20.73
CA ALA A 105 24.11 -4.15 20.15
C ALA A 105 24.43 -3.76 18.69
N ALA A 106 23.42 -3.45 17.85
CA ALA A 106 23.64 -3.03 16.48
C ALA A 106 24.35 -1.66 16.35
N ALA A 107 24.21 -0.77 17.32
CA ALA A 107 24.98 0.48 17.34
C ALA A 107 26.47 0.22 17.62
N ARG A 108 26.79 -0.84 18.37
CA ARG A 108 28.19 -1.24 18.60
C ARG A 108 28.83 -1.91 17.39
N THR A 109 28.06 -2.60 16.57
CA THR A 109 28.59 -3.22 15.33
C THR A 109 28.84 -2.20 14.20
N GLY A 110 28.30 -0.97 14.31
CA GLY A 110 28.41 0.06 13.30
C GLY A 110 27.41 -0.07 12.14
N GLU A 111 26.63 -1.15 12.08
CA GLU A 111 25.71 -1.45 10.98
C GLU A 111 24.23 -1.58 11.41
N PRO A 112 23.65 -0.61 12.10
CA PRO A 112 22.28 -0.72 12.59
C PRO A 112 21.24 -0.85 11.48
N ALA A 113 21.54 -0.35 10.27
CA ALA A 113 20.62 -0.42 9.12
C ALA A 113 20.45 -1.85 8.57
N SER A 114 21.35 -2.79 8.90
CA SER A 114 21.27 -4.20 8.48
C SER A 114 20.20 -5.00 9.25
N PHE A 115 19.61 -4.43 10.33
CA PHE A 115 18.62 -5.10 11.17
C PHE A 115 17.24 -4.39 11.13
N PRO A 116 16.12 -5.16 11.15
CA PRO A 116 16.01 -6.62 11.08
C PRO A 116 16.35 -7.13 9.69
N ARG A 117 16.85 -8.37 9.59
CA ARG A 117 17.03 -9.05 8.31
C ARG A 117 15.70 -9.64 7.84
N LEU A 118 15.19 -9.12 6.74
CA LEU A 118 13.98 -9.63 6.11
C LEU A 118 14.32 -10.19 4.73
N ALA A 119 13.73 -11.33 4.40
CA ALA A 119 13.85 -11.90 3.07
C ALA A 119 13.34 -10.91 2.01
N PRO A 120 14.00 -10.83 0.85
CA PRO A 120 13.53 -9.99 -0.24
C PRO A 120 12.10 -10.35 -0.60
N LYS A 121 11.24 -9.34 -0.70
CA LYS A 121 9.85 -9.55 -1.08
C LYS A 121 9.80 -9.99 -2.54
N GLN A 122 9.35 -11.22 -2.77
CA GLN A 122 9.09 -11.67 -4.14
C GLN A 122 7.90 -10.89 -4.71
N MET A 123 8.16 -10.16 -5.80
CA MET A 123 7.14 -9.39 -6.49
C MET A 123 6.65 -10.16 -7.72
N GLU A 124 5.38 -10.45 -7.74
CA GLU A 124 4.69 -11.08 -8.87
C GLU A 124 4.47 -10.04 -9.97
N GLN A 125 5.06 -10.26 -11.15
CA GLN A 125 4.91 -9.35 -12.28
C GLN A 125 3.56 -9.59 -12.96
N ARG A 126 2.80 -8.53 -13.20
CA ARG A 126 1.53 -8.58 -13.95
C ARG A 126 1.53 -7.52 -15.03
N ALA A 127 1.11 -7.91 -16.24
CA ALA A 127 0.82 -6.99 -17.32
C ALA A 127 -0.70 -6.84 -17.43
N VAL A 128 -1.16 -5.62 -17.65
CA VAL A 128 -2.58 -5.31 -17.85
C VAL A 128 -2.68 -4.34 -19.01
N THR A 129 -3.51 -4.68 -19.99
CA THR A 129 -3.86 -3.79 -21.11
C THR A 129 -5.05 -2.93 -20.69
N ARG A 130 -4.97 -1.62 -20.98
CA ARG A 130 -6.05 -0.66 -20.78
C ARG A 130 -6.38 0.02 -22.08
N LEU A 131 -7.64 0.33 -22.27
CA LEU A 131 -8.13 0.96 -23.47
C LEU A 131 -8.47 2.44 -23.23
N TRP A 132 -8.03 3.27 -24.15
CA TRP A 132 -8.48 4.65 -24.30
C TRP A 132 -9.43 4.72 -25.48
N CYS A 133 -10.72 4.64 -25.23
CA CYS A 133 -11.75 4.78 -26.23
C CYS A 133 -12.43 6.13 -26.06
N GLU A 134 -12.37 6.99 -27.08
CA GLU A 134 -12.96 8.34 -27.05
C GLU A 134 -13.95 8.51 -28.22
N ARG A 135 -15.12 9.07 -27.94
CA ARG A 135 -16.16 9.37 -28.92
C ARG A 135 -16.93 10.63 -28.52
N GLY A 136 -17.03 11.61 -29.44
CA GLY A 136 -17.84 12.80 -29.21
C GLY A 136 -17.46 13.60 -27.96
N GLY A 137 -16.17 13.69 -27.61
CA GLY A 137 -15.70 14.38 -26.41
C GLY A 137 -15.97 13.62 -25.08
N ALA A 138 -16.33 12.34 -25.15
CA ALA A 138 -16.51 11.48 -24.00
C ALA A 138 -15.51 10.32 -24.02
N LEU A 139 -15.00 9.94 -22.84
CA LEU A 139 -14.11 8.83 -22.59
C LEU A 139 -14.89 7.63 -22.04
N LEU A 140 -14.63 6.43 -22.58
CA LEU A 140 -15.20 5.21 -22.06
C LEU A 140 -14.48 4.82 -20.77
N LEU A 141 -15.27 4.58 -19.72
CA LEU A 141 -14.78 4.11 -18.43
C LEU A 141 -15.55 2.86 -18.00
N HIS A 142 -14.86 1.97 -17.29
CA HIS A 142 -15.48 0.89 -16.53
C HIS A 142 -15.78 1.38 -15.13
N ARG A 143 -17.01 1.14 -14.64
CA ARG A 143 -17.44 1.42 -13.27
C ARG A 143 -17.58 0.10 -12.50
N ALA A 144 -16.85 -0.03 -11.40
CA ALA A 144 -17.01 -1.17 -10.52
C ALA A 144 -18.43 -1.23 -9.94
N ALA A 145 -18.97 -2.42 -9.80
CA ALA A 145 -20.30 -2.64 -9.25
C ALA A 145 -20.44 -2.05 -7.83
N ALA A 146 -21.66 -1.66 -7.45
CA ALA A 146 -21.91 -1.04 -6.14
C ALA A 146 -21.66 -1.99 -4.96
N ASP A 147 -21.78 -3.29 -5.17
CA ASP A 147 -21.53 -4.36 -4.22
C ASP A 147 -20.10 -4.95 -4.31
N ALA A 148 -19.26 -4.38 -5.18
CA ALA A 148 -17.89 -4.83 -5.32
C ALA A 148 -17.14 -4.73 -3.97
N ARG A 149 -16.48 -5.81 -3.57
CA ARG A 149 -15.72 -5.89 -2.31
C ARG A 149 -14.62 -4.82 -2.21
N ARG A 150 -14.12 -4.33 -3.34
CA ARG A 150 -13.10 -3.28 -3.40
C ARG A 150 -13.46 -2.28 -4.49
N PHE A 151 -13.22 -1.00 -4.20
CA PHE A 151 -13.41 0.09 -5.15
C PHE A 151 -14.83 0.21 -5.71
N ALA A 152 -15.86 -0.17 -4.94
CA ALA A 152 -17.26 -0.04 -5.33
C ALA A 152 -17.55 1.36 -5.91
N ASN A 153 -18.27 1.41 -7.03
CA ASN A 153 -18.60 2.62 -7.79
C ASN A 153 -17.41 3.45 -8.31
N MET A 154 -16.17 2.99 -8.17
CA MET A 154 -15.02 3.68 -8.75
C MET A 154 -14.90 3.41 -10.25
N HIS A 155 -14.38 4.42 -10.96
CA HIS A 155 -14.16 4.33 -12.40
C HIS A 155 -12.69 4.06 -12.70
N GLU A 156 -12.46 3.29 -13.77
CA GLU A 156 -11.14 2.95 -14.31
C GLU A 156 -11.19 2.94 -15.85
N LEU A 157 -10.02 3.06 -16.50
CA LEU A 157 -9.94 2.74 -17.94
C LEU A 157 -10.30 1.26 -18.14
N PRO A 158 -11.15 0.91 -19.12
CA PRO A 158 -11.56 -0.47 -19.32
C PRO A 158 -10.39 -1.35 -19.77
N THR A 159 -10.47 -2.64 -19.45
CA THR A 159 -9.62 -3.67 -20.04
C THR A 159 -10.23 -4.15 -21.36
N PRO A 160 -9.48 -4.89 -22.21
CA PRO A 160 -10.04 -5.56 -23.39
C PRO A 160 -11.25 -6.42 -23.07
N GLU A 161 -11.19 -7.19 -21.98
CA GLU A 161 -12.29 -8.02 -21.48
C GLU A 161 -13.57 -7.21 -21.23
N HIS A 162 -13.45 -6.07 -20.52
CA HIS A 162 -14.59 -5.17 -20.29
C HIS A 162 -15.20 -4.63 -21.58
N ALA A 163 -14.39 -4.42 -22.59
CA ALA A 163 -14.84 -3.86 -23.87
C ALA A 163 -15.24 -4.93 -24.90
N GLY A 164 -15.12 -6.21 -24.57
CA GLY A 164 -15.45 -7.33 -25.47
C GLY A 164 -14.53 -7.43 -26.68
N VAL A 165 -13.25 -6.99 -26.55
CA VAL A 165 -12.24 -7.06 -27.61
C VAL A 165 -11.09 -7.95 -27.17
N SER A 166 -10.35 -8.51 -28.15
CA SER A 166 -9.17 -9.32 -27.85
C SER A 166 -7.98 -8.45 -27.44
N GLU A 167 -7.01 -9.03 -26.73
CA GLU A 167 -5.75 -8.35 -26.39
C GLU A 167 -4.98 -7.88 -27.64
N THR A 168 -5.05 -8.67 -28.73
CA THR A 168 -4.41 -8.34 -29.99
C THR A 168 -5.04 -7.12 -30.66
N GLU A 169 -6.38 -7.07 -30.70
CA GLU A 169 -7.11 -5.90 -31.21
C GLU A 169 -6.86 -4.67 -30.35
N ALA A 170 -6.84 -4.84 -29.04
CA ALA A 170 -6.54 -3.77 -28.10
C ALA A 170 -5.16 -3.16 -28.34
N ALA A 171 -4.14 -3.99 -28.58
CA ALA A 171 -2.76 -3.58 -28.81
C ALA A 171 -2.46 -3.11 -30.25
N ALA A 172 -3.40 -3.22 -31.18
CA ALA A 172 -3.23 -2.77 -32.56
C ALA A 172 -3.19 -1.23 -32.70
N GLY A 173 -3.75 -0.51 -31.74
CA GLY A 173 -3.73 0.95 -31.72
C GLY A 173 -2.43 1.54 -31.16
N PRO A 174 -2.23 2.86 -31.29
CA PRO A 174 -1.05 3.52 -30.75
C PRO A 174 -1.02 3.44 -29.21
N MET A 175 0.16 3.13 -28.68
CA MET A 175 0.42 3.16 -27.24
C MET A 175 0.46 4.61 -26.74
N LEU A 176 -0.43 4.97 -25.84
CA LEU A 176 -0.53 6.31 -25.26
C LEU A 176 0.33 6.45 -24.00
N ALA A 177 0.42 5.40 -23.20
CA ALA A 177 1.22 5.40 -21.97
C ALA A 177 1.55 3.99 -21.52
N ARG A 178 2.68 3.85 -20.80
CA ARG A 178 3.05 2.65 -20.06
C ARG A 178 3.39 3.05 -18.64
N LYS A 179 2.72 2.46 -17.66
CA LYS A 179 2.82 2.84 -16.25
C LYS A 179 3.06 1.61 -15.37
N LYS A 180 3.92 1.77 -14.37
CA LYS A 180 4.18 0.72 -13.38
C LYS A 180 3.63 1.15 -12.02
N ARG A 181 3.04 0.21 -11.29
CA ARG A 181 2.61 0.41 -9.90
C ARG A 181 2.78 -0.86 -9.08
N GLY A 182 3.07 -0.70 -7.79
CA GLY A 182 3.13 -1.80 -6.84
C GLY A 182 1.86 -1.85 -6.00
N ILE A 183 1.27 -3.03 -5.84
CA ILE A 183 0.19 -3.26 -4.90
C ILE A 183 0.50 -4.55 -4.15
N THR A 184 0.73 -4.44 -2.84
CA THR A 184 1.08 -5.57 -1.96
C THR A 184 2.24 -6.41 -2.51
N ARG A 185 1.96 -7.57 -3.11
CA ARG A 185 2.96 -8.47 -3.73
C ARG A 185 3.03 -8.35 -5.25
N PHE A 186 2.19 -7.52 -5.86
CA PHE A 186 2.13 -7.40 -7.31
C PHE A 186 2.85 -6.16 -7.79
N GLN A 187 3.70 -6.32 -8.81
CA GLN A 187 4.22 -5.23 -9.62
C GLN A 187 3.46 -5.25 -10.96
N ILE A 188 2.55 -4.31 -11.13
CA ILE A 188 1.65 -4.25 -12.26
C ILE A 188 2.21 -3.26 -13.27
N THR A 189 2.40 -3.70 -14.50
CA THR A 189 2.68 -2.83 -15.65
C THR A 189 1.39 -2.68 -16.44
N GLU A 190 0.84 -1.48 -16.47
CA GLU A 190 -0.35 -1.17 -17.25
C GLU A 190 0.06 -0.42 -18.52
N THR A 191 -0.36 -0.95 -19.68
CA THR A 191 -0.15 -0.33 -21.00
C THR A 191 -1.47 0.18 -21.51
N ILE A 192 -1.54 1.47 -21.85
CA ILE A 192 -2.77 2.13 -22.32
C ILE A 192 -2.64 2.33 -23.81
N TYR A 193 -3.57 1.74 -24.57
CA TYR A 193 -3.65 1.87 -26.02
C TYR A 193 -4.86 2.71 -26.41
N ALA A 194 -4.71 3.57 -27.41
CA ALA A 194 -5.86 4.14 -28.09
C ALA A 194 -6.55 3.03 -28.87
N ALA A 195 -7.83 2.83 -28.64
CA ALA A 195 -8.60 1.78 -29.27
C ALA A 195 -9.83 2.35 -29.98
N PRO A 196 -10.29 1.72 -31.09
CA PRO A 196 -11.54 2.08 -31.69
C PRO A 196 -12.70 1.89 -30.72
N VAL A 197 -13.80 2.58 -30.96
CA VAL A 197 -14.99 2.46 -30.12
C VAL A 197 -15.51 1.02 -30.19
N PRO A 198 -15.53 0.28 -29.09
CA PRO A 198 -16.03 -1.07 -29.10
C PRO A 198 -17.53 -1.11 -29.34
N LYS A 199 -18.03 -2.23 -29.88
CA LYS A 199 -19.46 -2.50 -29.97
C LYS A 199 -20.00 -2.91 -28.62
N ILE A 200 -20.23 -1.93 -27.75
CA ILE A 200 -20.76 -2.18 -26.40
C ILE A 200 -22.25 -2.54 -26.53
N PRO A 201 -22.71 -3.62 -25.87
CA PRO A 201 -24.14 -3.89 -25.77
C PRO A 201 -24.85 -2.68 -25.15
N ARG A 202 -25.98 -2.28 -25.73
CA ARG A 202 -26.78 -1.20 -25.17
C ARG A 202 -27.23 -1.58 -23.77
N GLY A 203 -26.90 -0.73 -22.78
CA GLY A 203 -27.37 -0.90 -21.40
C GLY A 203 -26.42 -1.65 -20.46
N ASP A 204 -25.16 -1.89 -20.85
CA ASP A 204 -24.19 -2.39 -19.89
C ASP A 204 -23.93 -1.33 -18.80
N PRO A 205 -24.35 -1.57 -17.54
CA PRO A 205 -24.20 -0.59 -16.46
C PRO A 205 -22.75 -0.42 -16.01
N ALA A 206 -21.86 -1.35 -16.40
CA ALA A 206 -20.45 -1.32 -16.03
C ALA A 206 -19.61 -0.44 -16.95
N LEU A 207 -20.09 -0.14 -18.18
CA LEU A 207 -19.37 0.69 -19.14
C LEU A 207 -20.09 2.03 -19.34
N VAL A 208 -19.42 3.12 -19.00
CA VAL A 208 -19.99 4.47 -18.98
C VAL A 208 -19.20 5.40 -19.89
N TRP A 209 -19.89 6.07 -20.81
CA TRP A 209 -19.33 7.19 -21.58
C TRP A 209 -19.37 8.46 -20.74
N MET A 210 -18.20 8.92 -20.30
CA MET A 210 -18.08 10.10 -19.44
C MET A 210 -17.55 11.28 -20.25
N PRO A 211 -18.30 12.39 -20.33
CA PRO A 211 -17.81 13.61 -20.97
C PRO A 211 -16.47 14.05 -20.33
N LEU A 212 -15.49 14.44 -21.14
CA LEU A 212 -14.17 14.87 -20.66
C LEU A 212 -14.28 16.05 -19.68
N THR A 213 -15.28 16.91 -19.84
CA THR A 213 -15.59 18.03 -18.95
C THR A 213 -16.10 17.59 -17.57
N HIS A 214 -16.60 16.38 -17.44
CA HIS A 214 -17.16 15.84 -16.19
C HIS A 214 -16.21 14.87 -15.48
N LEU A 215 -15.00 14.65 -15.99
CA LEU A 215 -14.04 13.73 -15.37
C LEU A 215 -13.68 14.12 -13.93
N GLU A 216 -13.70 15.40 -13.58
CA GLU A 216 -13.41 15.87 -12.21
C GLU A 216 -14.54 15.58 -11.22
N THR A 217 -15.76 15.37 -11.70
CA THR A 217 -16.94 15.12 -10.83
C THR A 217 -17.11 13.66 -10.45
N ILE A 218 -16.39 12.74 -11.08
CA ILE A 218 -16.49 11.30 -10.81
C ILE A 218 -15.34 10.79 -9.97
N THR A 219 -15.53 9.64 -9.33
CA THR A 219 -14.47 8.96 -8.58
C THR A 219 -13.67 8.04 -9.50
N LEU A 220 -12.58 8.55 -10.08
CA LEU A 220 -11.56 7.73 -10.74
C LEU A 220 -10.62 7.13 -9.69
N SER A 221 -10.20 5.87 -9.85
CA SER A 221 -9.14 5.32 -9.00
C SER A 221 -7.87 6.16 -9.12
N GLY A 222 -7.14 6.33 -8.02
CA GLY A 222 -6.03 7.29 -7.95
C GLY A 222 -4.97 7.15 -9.06
N PRO A 223 -4.53 5.94 -9.45
CA PRO A 223 -3.66 5.75 -10.60
C PRO A 223 -4.30 6.23 -11.92
N HIS A 224 -5.56 5.84 -12.18
CA HIS A 224 -6.25 6.18 -13.43
C HIS A 224 -6.50 7.68 -13.55
N ARG A 225 -6.83 8.36 -12.47
CA ARG A 225 -6.93 9.84 -12.45
C ARG A 225 -5.66 10.49 -12.97
N ARG A 226 -4.50 10.10 -12.42
CA ARG A 226 -3.21 10.66 -12.84
C ARG A 226 -2.87 10.35 -14.29
N TRP A 227 -3.19 9.14 -14.76
CA TRP A 227 -2.87 8.74 -16.14
C TRP A 227 -3.77 9.45 -17.16
N VAL A 228 -5.06 9.54 -16.87
CA VAL A 228 -6.02 10.25 -17.72
C VAL A 228 -5.61 11.71 -17.86
N ASN A 229 -5.32 12.38 -16.73
CA ASN A 229 -4.88 13.78 -16.76
C ASN A 229 -3.55 13.96 -17.52
N ALA A 230 -2.60 13.05 -17.37
CA ALA A 230 -1.33 13.10 -18.10
C ALA A 230 -1.52 12.94 -19.62
N ILE A 231 -2.37 12.00 -20.05
CA ILE A 231 -2.65 11.77 -21.48
C ILE A 231 -3.37 13.00 -22.08
N LEU A 232 -4.36 13.55 -21.39
CA LEU A 232 -5.07 14.75 -21.84
C LEU A 232 -4.14 15.96 -21.96
N ALA A 233 -3.26 16.17 -20.99
CA ALA A 233 -2.28 17.26 -21.03
C ALA A 233 -1.29 17.14 -22.20
N GLN A 234 -0.82 15.91 -22.51
CA GLN A 234 0.03 15.65 -23.67
C GLN A 234 -0.67 15.97 -24.98
N ARG A 235 -1.95 15.58 -25.12
CA ARG A 235 -2.75 15.84 -26.32
C ARG A 235 -3.03 17.32 -26.54
N THR A 236 -3.26 18.07 -25.48
CA THR A 236 -3.43 19.53 -25.56
C THR A 236 -2.17 20.20 -26.07
N LYS A 237 -0.99 19.80 -25.57
CA LYS A 237 0.29 20.31 -26.05
C LYS A 237 0.54 20.00 -27.53
N ALA A 238 0.25 18.77 -27.97
CA ALA A 238 0.42 18.35 -29.35
C ALA A 238 -0.55 19.03 -30.34
N ARG A 239 -1.64 19.64 -29.86
CA ARG A 239 -2.56 20.43 -30.70
C ARG A 239 -2.17 21.91 -30.81
N LEU A 240 -1.29 22.39 -29.93
CA LEU A 240 -0.82 23.77 -29.88
C LEU A 240 0.57 23.96 -30.53
N SER A 241 1.25 22.86 -30.83
CA SER A 241 2.49 22.79 -31.63
C SER A 241 2.21 22.48 -33.09
#